data_6b05ef9b996829924d8894e72d0be623
#
_entry.id   6b05ef9b996829924d8894e72d0be623
#
_cell.length_a   1.000
_cell.length_b   1.000
_cell.length_c   1.000
_cell.angle_alpha   90.00
_cell.angle_beta   90.00
_cell.angle_gamma   90.00
#
_symmetry.space_group_name_H-M   'P 1'
#
loop_
_entity.id
_entity.type
_entity.pdbx_description
1 polymer ?
#
loop_
_entity_poly.entity_id
_entity_poly.type
_entity_poly.pdbx_seq_one_letter_code
_entity_poly.pdbx_strand_id
1 'polypeptide(L)'
;MAKLLHLSCSPRDDSLSSAGARVFLDGFRRARPDWDVDVMDLWRERLPEFSGPIVEAKYARMKAQAFNDTQRDSFAEAERMAVRLALAERVLISTPMWNFSIP
;
A
#
# COMPACT_ATOMS: atom_id res chain seq x y z
N MET A 1 2.10 -0.49 -19.01
CA MET A 1 2.48 0.88 -18.67
C MET A 1 3.19 0.91 -17.33
N ALA A 2 4.19 1.79 -17.21
CA ALA A 2 4.89 1.94 -15.95
C ALA A 2 4.00 2.57 -14.88
N LYS A 3 4.18 2.16 -13.63
CA LYS A 3 3.39 2.63 -12.49
C LYS A 3 4.27 3.21 -11.40
N LEU A 4 3.84 4.36 -10.88
CA LEU A 4 4.29 4.89 -9.60
C LEU A 4 3.22 4.60 -8.55
N LEU A 5 3.58 3.93 -7.47
CA LEU A 5 2.69 3.74 -6.33
C LEU A 5 3.00 4.81 -5.27
N HIS A 6 1.99 5.59 -4.91
CA HIS A 6 2.08 6.55 -3.82
C HIS A 6 1.44 5.97 -2.57
N LEU A 7 2.27 5.67 -1.56
CA LEU A 7 1.81 5.28 -0.24
C LEU A 7 1.62 6.54 0.60
N SER A 8 0.37 6.92 0.80
CA SER A 8 0.01 8.09 1.60
C SER A 8 -0.24 7.65 3.03
N CYS A 9 0.65 8.04 3.94
CA CYS A 9 0.65 7.56 5.32
C CYS A 9 0.19 8.62 6.33
N SER A 10 -0.20 9.82 5.88
CA SER A 10 -0.68 10.85 6.79
C SER A 10 -2.19 10.77 6.98
N PRO A 11 -2.69 10.85 8.23
CA PRO A 11 -4.12 10.89 8.47
C PRO A 11 -4.77 12.24 8.10
N ARG A 12 -3.97 13.29 7.86
CA ARG A 12 -4.45 14.63 7.55
C ARG A 12 -4.14 14.99 6.11
N ASP A 13 -5.13 15.55 5.41
CA ASP A 13 -4.96 15.99 4.02
C ASP A 13 -4.10 17.24 3.90
N ASP A 14 -4.01 18.03 4.96
CA ASP A 14 -3.28 19.30 4.99
C ASP A 14 -1.89 19.18 5.60
N SER A 15 -1.37 17.97 5.77
CA SER A 15 -0.04 17.76 6.32
C SER A 15 1.05 18.23 5.35
N LEU A 16 2.23 18.56 5.90
CA LEU A 16 3.39 18.96 5.10
C LEU A 16 3.86 17.82 4.20
N SER A 17 3.81 16.57 4.67
CA SER A 17 4.18 15.41 3.87
C SER A 17 3.23 15.22 2.68
N SER A 18 1.93 15.43 2.89
CA SER A 18 0.94 15.37 1.81
C SER A 18 1.12 16.51 0.81
N ALA A 19 1.42 17.73 1.28
CA ALA A 19 1.71 18.87 0.41
C ALA A 19 2.95 18.61 -0.45
N GLY A 20 4.01 18.09 0.14
CA GLY A 20 5.23 17.71 -0.58
C GLY A 20 4.97 16.65 -1.64
N ALA A 21 4.16 15.64 -1.31
CA ALA A 21 3.77 14.60 -2.26
C ALA A 21 2.99 15.17 -3.44
N ARG A 22 2.06 16.10 -3.20
CA ARG A 22 1.32 16.75 -4.29
C ARG A 22 2.23 17.49 -5.26
N VAL A 23 3.19 18.25 -4.73
CA VAL A 23 4.18 18.96 -5.56
C VAL A 23 5.00 17.97 -6.39
N PHE A 24 5.48 16.92 -5.76
CA PHE A 24 6.23 15.87 -6.46
C PHE A 24 5.40 15.23 -7.57
N LEU A 25 4.17 14.83 -7.26
CA LEU A 25 3.30 14.14 -8.22
C LEU A 25 2.91 15.03 -9.39
N ASP A 26 2.68 16.32 -9.16
CA ASP A 26 2.41 17.27 -10.25
C ASP A 26 3.59 17.36 -11.21
N GLY A 27 4.79 17.48 -10.70
CA GLY A 27 6.01 17.48 -11.52
C GLY A 27 6.23 16.14 -12.22
N PHE A 28 6.02 15.04 -11.51
CA PHE A 28 6.15 13.69 -12.06
C PHE A 28 5.18 13.45 -13.22
N ARG A 29 3.92 13.82 -13.06
CA ARG A 29 2.92 13.66 -14.12
C ARG A 29 3.24 14.48 -15.37
N ARG A 30 3.81 15.68 -15.18
CA ARG A 30 4.26 16.50 -16.30
C ARG A 30 5.46 15.88 -17.01
N ALA A 31 6.39 15.33 -16.25
CA ALA A 31 7.63 14.73 -16.80
C ALA A 31 7.39 13.34 -17.39
N ARG A 32 6.43 12.60 -16.85
CA ARG A 32 6.13 11.23 -17.25
C ARG A 32 4.62 11.04 -17.47
N PRO A 33 4.04 11.65 -18.49
CA PRO A 33 2.59 11.58 -18.73
C PRO A 33 2.11 10.18 -19.13
N ASP A 34 3.02 9.29 -19.53
CA ASP A 34 2.74 7.90 -19.89
C ASP A 34 2.74 6.95 -18.71
N TRP A 35 3.10 7.42 -17.51
CA TRP A 35 3.07 6.60 -16.29
C TRP A 35 1.72 6.72 -15.60
N ASP A 36 1.24 5.60 -15.06
CA ASP A 36 0.10 5.59 -14.15
C ASP A 36 0.55 5.90 -12.73
N VAL A 37 -0.25 6.66 -12.01
CA VAL A 37 -0.06 6.91 -10.58
C VAL A 37 -1.17 6.20 -9.83
N ASP A 38 -0.78 5.21 -9.03
CA ASP A 38 -1.69 4.48 -8.14
C ASP A 38 -1.51 5.04 -6.72
N VAL A 39 -2.59 5.53 -6.12
CA VAL A 39 -2.55 6.10 -4.77
C VAL A 39 -3.14 5.10 -3.79
N MET A 40 -2.34 4.74 -2.80
CA MET A 40 -2.78 3.91 -1.68
C MET A 40 -2.79 4.77 -0.42
N ASP A 41 -3.96 5.26 -0.04
CA ASP A 41 -4.15 6.02 1.19
C ASP A 41 -4.37 5.05 2.33
N LEU A 42 -3.34 4.87 3.15
CA LEU A 42 -3.35 3.82 4.19
C LEU A 42 -4.34 4.10 5.33
N TRP A 43 -4.87 5.33 5.41
CA TRP A 43 -5.88 5.68 6.41
C TRP A 43 -7.31 5.51 5.91
N ARG A 44 -7.52 5.46 4.60
CA ARG A 44 -8.83 5.33 3.97
C ARG A 44 -9.10 3.94 3.41
N GLU A 45 -8.06 3.27 2.93
CA GLU A 45 -8.20 1.92 2.39
C GLU A 45 -8.26 0.90 3.52
N ARG A 46 -9.06 -0.13 3.29
CA ARG A 46 -9.13 -1.26 4.21
C ARG A 46 -7.86 -2.09 4.05
N LEU A 47 -7.02 -2.08 5.08
CA LEU A 47 -5.81 -2.87 5.10
C LEU A 47 -6.07 -4.21 5.78
N PRO A 48 -5.39 -5.30 5.34
CA PRO A 48 -5.48 -6.57 6.05
C PRO A 48 -4.87 -6.43 7.44
N GLU A 49 -5.58 -6.91 8.44
CA GLU A 49 -5.05 -6.94 9.80
C GLU A 49 -4.12 -8.14 9.96
N PHE A 50 -3.07 -7.96 10.75
CA PHE A 50 -2.20 -9.07 11.13
C PHE A 50 -2.89 -9.85 12.26
N SER A 51 -3.88 -10.66 11.88
CA SER A 51 -4.78 -11.37 12.76
C SER A 51 -4.55 -12.88 12.72
N GLY A 52 -5.23 -13.61 13.60
CA GLY A 52 -5.19 -15.06 13.62
C GLY A 52 -5.45 -15.70 12.24
N PRO A 53 -6.56 -15.35 11.54
CA PRO A 53 -6.82 -15.91 10.20
C PRO A 53 -5.72 -15.70 9.18
N ILE A 54 -5.08 -14.54 9.16
CA ILE A 54 -3.96 -14.27 8.25
C ILE A 54 -2.73 -15.11 8.60
N VAL A 55 -2.41 -15.22 9.91
CA VAL A 55 -1.30 -16.04 10.37
C VAL A 55 -1.55 -17.51 10.04
N GLU A 56 -2.76 -18.00 10.30
CA GLU A 56 -3.17 -19.36 9.94
C GLU A 56 -3.07 -19.63 8.44
N ALA A 57 -3.50 -18.67 7.62
CA ALA A 57 -3.40 -18.78 6.17
C ALA A 57 -1.95 -18.88 5.71
N LYS A 58 -1.06 -18.08 6.32
CA LYS A 58 0.37 -18.13 6.01
C LYS A 58 0.93 -19.53 6.31
N TYR A 59 0.63 -20.09 7.47
CA TYR A 59 1.13 -21.42 7.83
C TYR A 59 0.50 -22.51 6.98
N ALA A 60 -0.78 -22.42 6.67
CA ALA A 60 -1.45 -23.37 5.79
C ALA A 60 -0.78 -23.39 4.40
N ARG A 61 -0.46 -22.22 3.86
CA ARG A 61 0.22 -22.10 2.56
C ARG A 61 1.63 -22.72 2.62
N MET A 62 2.39 -22.46 3.70
CA MET A 62 3.71 -23.05 3.87
C MET A 62 3.67 -24.58 3.94
N LYS A 63 2.58 -25.16 4.45
CA LYS A 63 2.36 -26.60 4.55
C LYS A 63 1.62 -27.17 3.35
N ALA A 64 1.33 -26.37 2.34
CA ALA A 64 0.56 -26.74 1.15
C ALA A 64 -0.85 -27.26 1.49
N GLN A 65 -1.45 -26.76 2.56
CA GLN A 65 -2.80 -27.09 2.98
C GLN A 65 -3.83 -26.20 2.30
N ALA A 66 -5.04 -26.70 2.10
CA ALA A 66 -6.13 -25.90 1.56
C ALA A 66 -6.60 -24.87 2.59
N PHE A 67 -6.93 -23.67 2.10
CA PHE A 67 -7.50 -22.62 2.95
C PHE A 67 -8.97 -22.91 3.26
N ASN A 68 -9.43 -22.60 4.47
CA ASN A 68 -10.86 -22.40 4.72
C ASN A 68 -11.30 -21.02 4.18
N ASP A 69 -12.60 -20.74 4.21
CA ASP A 69 -13.14 -19.50 3.60
C ASP A 69 -12.58 -18.24 4.26
N THR A 70 -12.47 -18.24 5.60
CA THR A 70 -11.94 -17.08 6.34
C THR A 70 -10.47 -16.82 6.02
N GLN A 71 -9.66 -17.89 5.95
CA GLN A 71 -8.25 -17.81 5.59
C GLN A 71 -8.07 -17.31 4.16
N ARG A 72 -8.90 -17.79 3.23
CA ARG A 72 -8.86 -17.39 1.82
C ARG A 72 -9.18 -15.90 1.68
N ASP A 73 -10.21 -15.39 2.34
CA ASP A 73 -10.62 -13.99 2.25
C ASP A 73 -9.55 -13.07 2.84
N SER A 74 -8.99 -13.43 4.00
CA SER A 74 -7.94 -12.66 4.64
C SER A 74 -6.67 -12.61 3.81
N PHE A 75 -6.28 -13.73 3.23
CA PHE A 75 -5.08 -13.81 2.39
C PHE A 75 -5.26 -13.09 1.07
N ALA A 76 -6.48 -13.12 0.49
CA ALA A 76 -6.77 -12.41 -0.75
C ALA A 76 -6.63 -10.89 -0.61
N GLU A 77 -7.00 -10.30 0.54
CA GLU A 77 -6.77 -8.88 0.80
C GLU A 77 -5.28 -8.55 0.83
N ALA A 78 -4.49 -9.38 1.52
CA ALA A 78 -3.03 -9.20 1.57
C ALA A 78 -2.40 -9.35 0.18
N GLU A 79 -2.86 -10.32 -0.60
CA GLU A 79 -2.36 -10.52 -1.97
C GLU A 79 -2.66 -9.33 -2.87
N ARG A 80 -3.84 -8.71 -2.76
CA ARG A 80 -4.16 -7.52 -3.56
C ARG A 80 -3.19 -6.37 -3.28
N MET A 81 -2.87 -6.14 -2.02
CA MET A 81 -1.89 -5.12 -1.64
C MET A 81 -0.49 -5.46 -2.15
N ALA A 82 -0.09 -6.71 -2.02
CA ALA A 82 1.21 -7.18 -2.51
C ALA A 82 1.35 -7.04 -4.03
N VAL A 83 0.28 -7.30 -4.78
CA VAL A 83 0.27 -7.13 -6.24
C VAL A 83 0.45 -5.66 -6.62
N ARG A 84 -0.20 -4.74 -5.93
CA ARG A 84 -0.02 -3.30 -6.18
C ARG A 84 1.43 -2.89 -5.97
N LEU A 85 2.07 -3.37 -4.92
CA LEU A 85 3.50 -3.13 -4.68
C LEU A 85 4.37 -3.76 -5.75
N ALA A 86 4.08 -4.99 -6.15
CA ALA A 86 4.87 -5.72 -7.14
C ALA A 86 4.77 -5.10 -8.54
N LEU A 87 3.62 -4.53 -8.89
CA LEU A 87 3.41 -3.88 -10.19
C LEU A 87 4.02 -2.48 -10.28
N ALA A 88 4.39 -1.88 -9.16
CA ALA A 88 4.96 -0.54 -9.14
C ALA A 88 6.44 -0.59 -9.55
N GLU A 89 6.83 0.25 -10.48
CA GLU A 89 8.25 0.43 -10.84
C GLU A 89 8.94 1.41 -9.91
N ARG A 90 8.19 2.34 -9.33
CA ARG A 90 8.66 3.30 -8.32
C ARG A 90 7.63 3.44 -7.22
N VAL A 91 8.09 3.73 -6.03
CA VAL A 91 7.23 3.94 -4.86
C VAL A 91 7.57 5.29 -4.25
N LEU A 92 6.55 6.11 -4.06
CA LEU A 92 6.63 7.36 -3.31
C LEU A 92 5.93 7.14 -1.97
N ILE A 93 6.64 7.38 -0.88
CA ILE A 93 6.08 7.28 0.46
C ILE A 93 6.03 8.67 1.07
N SER A 94 4.82 9.15 1.36
CA SER A 94 4.62 10.38 2.11
C SER A 94 4.15 10.03 3.52
N THR A 95 4.94 10.39 4.53
CA THR A 95 4.69 9.97 5.90
C THR A 95 5.05 11.07 6.89
N PRO A 96 4.22 11.30 7.92
CA PRO A 96 4.64 12.11 9.05
C PRO A 96 5.68 11.36 9.87
N MET A 97 6.48 12.11 10.61
CA MET A 97 7.41 11.52 11.57
C MET A 97 6.78 11.60 12.96
N TRP A 98 6.42 10.46 13.52
CA TRP A 98 5.87 10.37 14.87
C TRP A 98 6.91 9.73 15.79
N ASN A 99 7.24 10.44 16.88
CA ASN A 99 8.27 9.97 17.83
C ASN A 99 9.58 9.59 17.14
N PHE A 100 9.98 10.37 16.15
CA PHE A 100 11.18 10.14 15.32
C PHE A 100 11.12 8.83 14.52
N SER A 101 9.93 8.33 14.23
CA SER A 101 9.72 7.13 13.44
C SER A 101 8.50 7.28 12.54
N ILE A 102 8.26 6.31 11.68
CA ILE A 102 7.05 6.26 10.87
C ILE A 102 5.87 5.71 11.68
N PRO A 103 4.65 6.05 11.32
CA PRO A 103 3.46 5.48 11.94
C PRO A 103 3.39 3.96 11.83
#